data_ac997bbaba93658163c64d8ce676039f
#
_entry.id   ac997bbaba93658163c64d8ce676039f
#
_cell.length_a   1.000
_cell.length_b   1.000
_cell.length_c   1.000
_cell.angle_alpha   90.00
_cell.angle_beta   90.00
_cell.angle_gamma   90.00
#
_symmetry.space_group_name_H-M   'P 1'
#
loop_
_entity.id
_entity.type
_entity.pdbx_description
1 polymer ?
#
loop_
_entity_poly.entity_id
_entity_poly.type
_entity_poly.pdbx_seq_one_letter_code
_entity_poly.pdbx_strand_id
1 'polypeptide(L)'
;MGTGKSKVLIDEIANYYLEKKIDSAIIIAPKGVYRNWERGEIPTHLSDDVPYTVATWKAPSEMTKNDKQNLKDIVQPNDKLRIVLMNIEALSGSVGIKYATHFLHRNNTLLAIDESTTIKTPNAARTKNALKISKLAKFRRIMTGSPVTKNPLDVYSQLEFLSPDITRQNYWAFRSRYAILVRRNFGARATQLVVGFQRLPELNTIIDQHSYRVLKEDCLDLPEKIYTKRFVSLTKEQVKAYEEMRRFNMTQVDGKTMTSLSTLSALIRLHQISCGHITLDDG
;
A
#
# COMPACT_ATOMS: atom_id res chain seq x y z
N MET A 1 1.92 -12.59 -5.73
CA MET A 1 3.32 -12.12 -5.56
C MET A 1 4.23 -13.09 -6.32
N GLY A 2 5.38 -12.61 -6.85
CA GLY A 2 6.31 -13.48 -7.61
C GLY A 2 5.96 -13.66 -9.09
N THR A 3 5.19 -12.76 -9.70
CA THR A 3 4.82 -12.77 -11.12
C THR A 3 5.58 -11.73 -11.95
N GLY A 4 6.73 -11.25 -11.49
CA GLY A 4 7.62 -10.34 -12.23
C GLY A 4 7.23 -8.86 -12.25
N LYS A 5 6.31 -8.39 -11.38
CA LYS A 5 5.87 -6.98 -11.36
C LYS A 5 7.01 -5.97 -11.22
N SER A 6 7.95 -6.23 -10.30
CA SER A 6 9.11 -5.35 -10.09
C SER A 6 10.00 -5.29 -11.33
N LYS A 7 10.27 -6.43 -11.95
CA LYS A 7 11.06 -6.50 -13.19
C LYS A 7 10.42 -5.69 -14.31
N VAL A 8 9.12 -5.86 -14.55
CA VAL A 8 8.39 -5.10 -15.59
C VAL A 8 8.52 -3.60 -15.37
N LEU A 9 8.38 -3.11 -14.12
CA LEU A 9 8.54 -1.70 -13.82
C LEU A 9 9.98 -1.22 -14.06
N ILE A 10 10.97 -2.00 -13.66
CA ILE A 10 12.39 -1.65 -13.83
C ILE A 10 12.76 -1.62 -15.31
N ASP A 11 12.32 -2.60 -16.10
CA ASP A 11 12.54 -2.64 -17.54
C ASP A 11 11.90 -1.42 -18.24
N GLU A 12 10.70 -1.02 -17.82
CA GLU A 12 10.04 0.17 -18.36
C GLU A 12 10.80 1.46 -18.00
N ILE A 13 11.27 1.59 -16.74
CA ILE A 13 12.08 2.72 -16.31
C ILE A 13 13.38 2.78 -17.14
N ALA A 14 14.06 1.65 -17.34
CA ALA A 14 15.27 1.56 -18.14
C ALA A 14 15.03 1.99 -19.58
N ASN A 15 13.99 1.44 -20.23
CA ASN A 15 13.62 1.78 -21.60
C ASN A 15 13.30 3.28 -21.76
N TYR A 16 12.51 3.84 -20.85
CA TYR A 16 12.17 5.27 -20.93
C TYR A 16 13.37 6.19 -20.67
N TYR A 17 14.34 5.75 -19.86
CA TYR A 17 15.60 6.46 -19.67
C TYR A 17 16.45 6.43 -20.95
N LEU A 18 16.65 5.25 -21.54
CA LEU A 18 17.40 5.07 -22.78
C LEU A 18 16.79 5.86 -23.96
N GLU A 19 15.46 5.91 -24.02
CA GLU A 19 14.71 6.72 -24.98
C GLU A 19 14.67 8.22 -24.62
N LYS A 20 15.36 8.65 -23.56
CA LYS A 20 15.40 10.04 -23.06
C LYS A 20 14.00 10.63 -22.74
N LYS A 21 13.03 9.77 -22.46
CA LYS A 21 11.69 10.17 -22.05
C LYS A 21 11.65 10.59 -20.59
N ILE A 22 12.47 9.98 -19.75
CA ILE A 22 12.65 10.31 -18.32
C ILE A 22 14.14 10.45 -18.00
N ASP A 23 14.44 11.12 -16.91
CA ASP A 23 15.77 11.19 -16.30
C ASP A 23 15.77 10.66 -14.86
N SER A 24 14.60 10.34 -14.36
CA SER A 24 14.43 9.91 -12.97
C SER A 24 13.19 9.07 -12.75
N ALA A 25 13.16 8.37 -11.62
CA ALA A 25 12.01 7.63 -11.12
C ALA A 25 11.81 7.84 -9.62
N ILE A 26 10.56 7.89 -9.18
CA ILE A 26 10.19 7.74 -7.76
C ILE A 26 9.40 6.46 -7.62
N ILE A 27 9.87 5.55 -6.76
CA ILE A 27 9.16 4.32 -6.41
C ILE A 27 8.70 4.44 -4.96
N ILE A 28 7.38 4.41 -4.76
CA ILE A 28 6.76 4.48 -3.44
C ILE A 28 6.30 3.08 -3.07
N ALA A 29 6.80 2.55 -1.96
CA ALA A 29 6.52 1.19 -1.50
C ALA A 29 6.16 1.16 0.00
N PRO A 30 5.55 0.07 0.51
CA PRO A 30 5.36 -0.11 1.95
C PRO A 30 6.67 -0.11 2.73
N LYS A 31 6.65 0.35 4.00
CA LYS A 31 7.85 0.56 4.85
C LYS A 31 8.80 -0.65 4.91
N GLY A 32 8.32 -1.87 4.86
CA GLY A 32 9.17 -3.07 4.88
C GLY A 32 9.80 -3.45 3.53
N VAL A 33 9.29 -2.89 2.42
CA VAL A 33 9.58 -3.36 1.06
C VAL A 33 10.62 -2.49 0.34
N TYR A 34 10.72 -1.20 0.64
CA TYR A 34 11.62 -0.29 -0.08
C TYR A 34 13.10 -0.70 -0.01
N ARG A 35 13.54 -1.36 1.08
CA ARG A 35 14.90 -1.91 1.18
C ARG A 35 15.16 -3.06 0.19
N ASN A 36 14.12 -3.84 -0.11
CA ASN A 36 14.20 -4.87 -1.13
C ASN A 36 14.37 -4.26 -2.53
N TRP A 37 13.71 -3.14 -2.79
CA TRP A 37 13.94 -2.38 -4.02
C TRP A 37 15.39 -1.91 -4.16
N GLU A 38 15.95 -1.33 -3.08
CA GLU A 38 17.33 -0.80 -3.07
C GLU A 38 18.39 -1.88 -3.25
N ARG A 39 18.25 -3.01 -2.54
CA ARG A 39 19.30 -4.03 -2.42
C ARG A 39 19.10 -5.28 -3.27
N GLY A 40 17.89 -5.51 -3.71
CA GLY A 40 17.51 -6.69 -4.48
C GLY A 40 17.00 -6.35 -5.87
N GLU A 41 15.80 -5.77 -5.98
CA GLU A 41 15.10 -5.62 -7.26
C GLU A 41 15.87 -4.77 -8.28
N ILE A 42 16.32 -3.57 -7.90
CA ILE A 42 17.05 -2.67 -8.81
C ILE A 42 18.39 -3.28 -9.24
N PRO A 43 19.27 -3.71 -8.34
CA PRO A 43 20.55 -4.30 -8.76
C PRO A 43 20.42 -5.59 -9.56
N THR A 44 19.34 -6.35 -9.35
CA THR A 44 19.14 -7.64 -10.04
C THR A 44 18.54 -7.48 -11.43
N HIS A 45 17.69 -6.48 -11.64
CA HIS A 45 16.86 -6.38 -12.84
C HIS A 45 17.17 -5.19 -13.72
N LEU A 46 17.84 -4.15 -13.23
CA LEU A 46 18.24 -3.03 -14.06
C LEU A 46 19.40 -3.44 -14.95
N SER A 47 19.31 -3.11 -16.24
CA SER A 47 20.36 -3.42 -17.22
C SER A 47 21.67 -2.72 -16.84
N ASP A 48 22.80 -3.43 -17.02
CA ASP A 48 24.16 -2.91 -16.78
C ASP A 48 24.49 -1.68 -17.66
N ASP A 49 23.81 -1.53 -18.80
CA ASP A 49 23.96 -0.39 -19.70
C ASP A 49 23.33 0.91 -19.18
N VAL A 50 22.56 0.84 -18.09
CA VAL A 50 21.89 1.98 -17.50
C VAL A 50 22.63 2.45 -16.24
N PRO A 51 23.46 3.51 -16.34
CA PRO A 51 24.09 4.07 -15.14
C PRO A 51 23.03 4.70 -14.25
N TYR A 52 23.05 4.39 -12.96
CA TYR A 52 22.04 4.89 -12.04
C TYR A 52 22.58 5.32 -10.69
N THR A 53 21.80 6.09 -9.98
CA THR A 53 21.98 6.44 -8.57
C THR A 53 20.68 6.24 -7.81
N VAL A 54 20.79 5.79 -6.56
CA VAL A 54 19.61 5.58 -5.68
C VAL A 54 19.74 6.41 -4.42
N ALA A 55 18.67 7.07 -4.02
CA ALA A 55 18.55 7.66 -2.69
C ALA A 55 17.25 7.20 -2.04
N THR A 56 17.34 6.85 -0.76
CA THR A 56 16.22 6.29 -0.01
C THR A 56 15.72 7.29 1.02
N TRP A 57 14.43 7.63 0.92
CA TRP A 57 13.76 8.46 1.91
C TRP A 57 13.50 7.67 3.19
N LYS A 58 13.97 8.20 4.31
CA LYS A 58 13.69 7.69 5.66
C LYS A 58 12.85 8.69 6.43
N ALA A 59 12.25 8.28 7.53
CA ALA A 59 11.59 9.22 8.43
C ALA A 59 12.61 10.27 8.92
N PRO A 60 12.23 11.56 9.11
CA PRO A 60 13.17 12.61 9.50
C PRO A 60 13.98 12.29 10.76
N SER A 61 13.40 11.52 11.70
CA SER A 61 14.08 11.04 12.92
C SER A 61 15.09 9.92 12.67
N GLU A 62 14.97 9.19 11.55
CA GLU A 62 15.84 8.07 11.17
C GLU A 62 16.92 8.48 10.15
N MET A 63 16.84 9.71 9.61
CA MET A 63 17.78 10.22 8.60
C MET A 63 19.12 10.60 9.19
N THR A 64 20.17 9.98 8.66
CA THR A 64 21.56 10.39 8.93
C THR A 64 21.94 11.66 8.14
N LYS A 65 23.08 12.27 8.45
CA LYS A 65 23.62 13.38 7.65
C LYS A 65 23.88 12.97 6.20
N ASN A 66 24.37 11.75 6.00
CA ASN A 66 24.64 11.20 4.68
C ASN A 66 23.34 10.98 3.87
N ASP A 67 22.29 10.44 4.51
CA ASP A 67 20.97 10.28 3.85
C ASP A 67 20.43 11.63 3.34
N LYS A 68 20.56 12.68 4.18
CA LYS A 68 20.12 14.03 3.82
C LYS A 68 20.94 14.62 2.65
N GLN A 69 22.24 14.34 2.64
CA GLN A 69 23.10 14.79 1.55
C GLN A 69 22.77 14.05 0.26
N ASN A 70 22.66 12.73 0.28
CA ASN A 70 22.27 11.92 -0.88
C ASN A 70 20.92 12.36 -1.48
N LEU A 71 19.93 12.66 -0.62
CA LEU A 71 18.64 13.18 -1.07
C LEU A 71 18.69 14.59 -1.68
N LYS A 72 19.68 15.41 -1.32
CA LYS A 72 19.92 16.71 -1.97
C LYS A 72 20.64 16.54 -3.31
N ASP A 73 21.65 15.69 -3.34
CA ASP A 73 22.50 15.50 -4.51
C ASP A 73 21.72 14.85 -5.66
N ILE A 74 20.84 13.87 -5.35
CA ILE A 74 20.04 13.18 -6.36
C ILE A 74 19.02 14.08 -7.07
N VAL A 75 18.68 15.24 -6.49
CA VAL A 75 17.80 16.23 -7.14
C VAL A 75 18.53 16.95 -8.31
N GLN A 76 19.87 17.03 -8.21
CA GLN A 76 20.65 17.73 -9.24
C GLN A 76 20.74 16.89 -10.52
N PRO A 77 20.57 17.50 -11.70
CA PRO A 77 20.74 16.81 -12.97
C PRO A 77 22.15 16.22 -13.10
N ASN A 78 22.21 14.99 -13.60
CA ASN A 78 23.46 14.31 -13.99
C ASN A 78 23.16 13.31 -15.11
N ASP A 79 24.19 12.68 -15.65
CA ASP A 79 24.07 11.74 -16.77
C ASP A 79 23.63 10.32 -16.36
N LYS A 80 23.10 10.15 -15.13
CA LYS A 80 22.64 8.87 -14.61
C LYS A 80 21.13 8.89 -14.36
N LEU A 81 20.50 7.73 -14.46
CA LEU A 81 19.13 7.53 -14.00
C LEU A 81 19.08 7.73 -12.48
N ARG A 82 18.25 8.64 -12.02
CA ARG A 82 18.11 8.99 -10.61
C ARG A 82 16.85 8.36 -10.03
N ILE A 83 17.02 7.41 -9.11
CA ILE A 83 15.91 6.67 -8.50
C ILE A 83 15.75 7.06 -7.04
N VAL A 84 14.59 7.59 -6.68
CA VAL A 84 14.22 7.90 -5.30
C VAL A 84 13.25 6.83 -4.80
N LEU A 85 13.61 6.18 -3.69
CA LEU A 85 12.77 5.23 -2.99
C LEU A 85 12.12 5.90 -1.79
N MET A 86 10.79 5.79 -1.67
CA MET A 86 10.04 6.37 -0.57
C MET A 86 9.09 5.35 0.04
N ASN A 87 8.87 5.45 1.35
CA ASN A 87 7.77 4.71 1.97
C ASN A 87 6.45 5.47 1.78
N ILE A 88 5.33 4.74 1.71
CA ILE A 88 4.00 5.35 1.50
C ILE A 88 3.61 6.27 2.65
N GLU A 89 4.11 6.03 3.87
CA GLU A 89 3.87 6.84 5.05
C GLU A 89 4.47 8.25 4.91
N ALA A 90 5.52 8.43 4.12
CA ALA A 90 6.10 9.73 3.79
C ALA A 90 5.08 10.69 3.16
N LEU A 91 4.08 10.15 2.46
CA LEU A 91 2.99 10.94 1.87
C LEU A 91 1.94 11.37 2.89
N SER A 92 1.94 10.83 4.10
CA SER A 92 1.05 11.29 5.19
C SER A 92 1.58 12.54 5.88
N GLY A 93 2.89 12.79 5.79
CA GLY A 93 3.57 13.93 6.42
C GLY A 93 3.91 15.06 5.44
N SER A 94 4.06 16.28 5.97
CA SER A 94 4.35 17.46 5.14
C SER A 94 5.77 17.47 4.54
N VAL A 95 6.74 16.86 5.21
CA VAL A 95 8.16 16.91 4.78
C VAL A 95 8.38 16.00 3.56
N GLY A 96 7.87 14.77 3.59
CA GLY A 96 7.99 13.83 2.48
C GLY A 96 7.29 14.33 1.21
N ILE A 97 6.08 14.90 1.37
CA ILE A 97 5.35 15.46 0.22
C ILE A 97 6.06 16.68 -0.38
N LYS A 98 6.64 17.55 0.45
CA LYS A 98 7.43 18.70 -0.04
C LYS A 98 8.65 18.25 -0.83
N TYR A 99 9.35 17.23 -0.35
CA TYR A 99 10.50 16.67 -1.05
C TYR A 99 10.09 16.05 -2.40
N ALA A 100 9.07 15.18 -2.42
CA ALA A 100 8.59 14.57 -3.65
C ALA A 100 8.12 15.62 -4.67
N THR A 101 7.40 16.64 -4.22
CA THR A 101 6.96 17.76 -5.05
C THR A 101 8.17 18.52 -5.65
N HIS A 102 9.17 18.82 -4.82
CA HIS A 102 10.39 19.51 -5.25
C HIS A 102 11.17 18.70 -6.30
N PHE A 103 11.29 17.38 -6.08
CA PHE A 103 11.96 16.48 -7.01
C PHE A 103 11.22 16.42 -8.37
N LEU A 104 9.89 16.23 -8.33
CA LEU A 104 9.04 16.12 -9.52
C LEU A 104 9.02 17.39 -10.38
N HIS A 105 9.11 18.57 -9.78
CA HIS A 105 9.17 19.84 -10.53
C HIS A 105 10.48 20.05 -11.30
N ARG A 106 11.56 19.36 -10.90
CA ARG A 106 12.89 19.55 -11.47
C ARG A 106 13.31 18.46 -12.44
N ASN A 107 12.55 17.37 -12.50
CA ASN A 107 12.95 16.17 -13.20
C ASN A 107 11.80 15.58 -14.02
N ASN A 108 12.14 15.01 -15.17
CA ASN A 108 11.19 14.23 -15.97
C ASN A 108 11.05 12.84 -15.35
N THR A 109 10.10 12.67 -14.46
CA THR A 109 10.03 11.53 -13.56
C THR A 109 8.91 10.54 -13.93
N LEU A 110 9.21 9.25 -13.88
CA LEU A 110 8.20 8.19 -13.73
C LEU A 110 7.91 8.00 -12.24
N LEU A 111 6.66 8.14 -11.85
CA LEU A 111 6.18 7.93 -10.47
C LEU A 111 5.43 6.61 -10.38
N ALA A 112 5.93 5.71 -9.55
CA ALA A 112 5.33 4.40 -9.33
C ALA A 112 4.91 4.19 -7.87
N ILE A 113 3.79 3.47 -7.65
CA ILE A 113 3.38 2.99 -6.33
C ILE A 113 3.34 1.47 -6.36
N ASP A 114 4.16 0.86 -5.51
CA ASP A 114 4.07 -0.55 -5.20
C ASP A 114 3.06 -0.77 -4.07
N GLU A 115 2.25 -1.83 -4.19
CA GLU A 115 1.08 -2.10 -3.35
C GLU A 115 0.10 -0.92 -3.30
N SER A 116 -0.42 -0.55 -4.48
CA SER A 116 -1.30 0.62 -4.66
C SER A 116 -2.60 0.58 -3.85
N THR A 117 -2.99 -0.55 -3.29
CA THR A 117 -4.09 -0.67 -2.33
C THR A 117 -3.91 0.22 -1.10
N THR A 118 -2.68 0.67 -0.83
CA THR A 118 -2.36 1.63 0.24
C THR A 118 -2.99 3.01 0.03
N ILE A 119 -3.35 3.36 -1.23
CA ILE A 119 -4.03 4.63 -1.59
C ILE A 119 -5.50 4.44 -1.96
N LYS A 120 -6.14 3.32 -1.65
CA LYS A 120 -7.54 3.02 -2.00
C LYS A 120 -8.59 3.92 -1.33
N THR A 121 -8.24 4.52 -0.18
CA THR A 121 -9.17 5.36 0.60
C THR A 121 -9.09 6.82 0.15
N PRO A 122 -10.09 7.37 -0.56
CA PRO A 122 -9.98 8.69 -1.19
C PRO A 122 -9.71 9.84 -0.23
N ASN A 123 -10.28 9.75 0.99
CA ASN A 123 -10.16 10.81 1.99
C ASN A 123 -8.90 10.77 2.84
N ALA A 124 -8.11 9.69 2.76
CA ALA A 124 -6.86 9.58 3.52
C ALA A 124 -5.84 10.63 3.05
N ALA A 125 -5.09 11.21 3.99
CA ALA A 125 -4.08 12.23 3.69
C ALA A 125 -3.05 11.72 2.67
N ARG A 126 -2.56 10.48 2.83
CA ARG A 126 -1.62 9.85 1.88
C ARG A 126 -2.18 9.77 0.47
N THR A 127 -3.48 9.42 0.31
CA THR A 127 -4.13 9.32 -0.99
C THR A 127 -4.25 10.69 -1.65
N LYS A 128 -4.74 11.70 -0.93
CA LYS A 128 -4.83 13.06 -1.45
C LYS A 128 -3.47 13.59 -1.90
N ASN A 129 -2.43 13.31 -1.12
CA ASN A 129 -1.07 13.72 -1.44
C ASN A 129 -0.50 12.93 -2.63
N ALA A 130 -0.76 11.61 -2.72
CA ALA A 130 -0.39 10.81 -3.89
C ALA A 130 -1.03 11.35 -5.17
N LEU A 131 -2.34 11.65 -5.14
CA LEU A 131 -3.05 12.25 -6.27
C LEU A 131 -2.55 13.66 -6.61
N LYS A 132 -2.06 14.43 -5.62
CA LYS A 132 -1.47 15.74 -5.87
C LYS A 132 -0.15 15.62 -6.63
N ILE A 133 0.76 14.76 -6.18
CA ILE A 133 2.07 14.61 -6.83
C ILE A 133 2.00 13.83 -8.14
N SER A 134 1.01 12.97 -8.33
CA SER A 134 0.86 12.24 -9.60
C SER A 134 0.68 13.18 -10.80
N LYS A 135 0.06 14.34 -10.60
CA LYS A 135 -0.14 15.35 -11.63
C LYS A 135 1.16 16.01 -12.11
N LEU A 136 2.23 15.93 -11.31
CA LEU A 136 3.53 16.49 -11.63
C LEU A 136 4.43 15.49 -12.36
N ALA A 137 4.10 14.20 -12.26
CA ALA A 137 4.87 13.14 -12.89
C ALA A 137 4.59 13.03 -14.39
N LYS A 138 5.63 12.77 -15.18
CA LYS A 138 5.50 12.58 -16.62
C LYS A 138 4.81 11.24 -16.94
N PHE A 139 5.16 10.19 -16.23
CA PHE A 139 4.53 8.88 -16.32
C PHE A 139 4.14 8.38 -14.93
N ARG A 140 3.08 7.59 -14.84
CA ARG A 140 2.54 7.04 -13.60
C ARG A 140 2.29 5.55 -13.75
N ARG A 141 2.64 4.80 -12.71
CA ARG A 141 2.41 3.34 -12.65
C ARG A 141 1.95 2.94 -11.26
N ILE A 142 1.13 1.93 -11.20
CA ILE A 142 0.75 1.26 -9.96
C ILE A 142 0.94 -0.23 -10.11
N MET A 143 1.32 -0.88 -9.02
CA MET A 143 1.43 -2.32 -8.93
C MET A 143 0.68 -2.82 -7.72
N THR A 144 -0.02 -3.93 -7.85
CA THR A 144 -0.70 -4.60 -6.75
C THR A 144 -0.98 -6.05 -7.07
N GLY A 145 -1.10 -6.89 -6.05
CA GLY A 145 -1.58 -8.27 -6.21
C GLY A 145 -3.09 -8.36 -6.42
N SER A 146 -3.85 -7.37 -5.93
CA SER A 146 -5.30 -7.24 -6.13
C SER A 146 -5.73 -5.80 -5.96
N PRO A 147 -6.26 -5.12 -6.98
CA PRO A 147 -6.70 -3.73 -6.88
C PRO A 147 -7.95 -3.56 -6.01
N VAL A 148 -8.78 -4.59 -5.94
CA VAL A 148 -9.98 -4.65 -5.11
C VAL A 148 -9.68 -5.49 -3.87
N THR A 149 -9.80 -4.91 -2.68
CA THR A 149 -9.53 -5.60 -1.42
C THR A 149 -10.78 -5.85 -0.58
N LYS A 150 -11.66 -4.87 -0.48
CA LYS A 150 -12.90 -4.96 0.31
C LYS A 150 -14.14 -4.77 -0.57
N ASN A 151 -14.08 -3.82 -1.48
CA ASN A 151 -15.19 -3.51 -2.36
C ASN A 151 -14.71 -2.87 -3.67
N PRO A 152 -15.53 -2.87 -4.73
CA PRO A 152 -15.16 -2.32 -6.04
C PRO A 152 -14.78 -0.84 -6.04
N LEU A 153 -15.21 -0.05 -5.05
CA LEU A 153 -14.85 1.37 -4.95
C LEU A 153 -13.36 1.59 -4.59
N ASP A 154 -12.67 0.53 -4.11
CA ASP A 154 -11.24 0.59 -3.77
C ASP A 154 -10.37 0.98 -4.97
N VAL A 155 -10.84 0.77 -6.21
CA VAL A 155 -10.09 1.08 -7.43
C VAL A 155 -10.10 2.57 -7.79
N TYR A 156 -11.08 3.35 -7.31
CA TYR A 156 -11.25 4.75 -7.71
C TYR A 156 -9.96 5.56 -7.62
N SER A 157 -9.38 5.65 -6.43
CA SER A 157 -8.17 6.46 -6.21
C SER A 157 -6.95 5.90 -6.94
N GLN A 158 -6.93 4.60 -7.20
CA GLN A 158 -5.86 3.96 -7.95
C GLN A 158 -5.91 4.36 -9.43
N LEU A 159 -7.11 4.37 -10.03
CA LEU A 159 -7.33 4.85 -11.40
C LEU A 159 -7.08 6.37 -11.52
N GLU A 160 -7.56 7.16 -10.55
CA GLU A 160 -7.28 8.61 -10.48
C GLU A 160 -5.78 8.93 -10.39
N PHE A 161 -4.99 8.11 -9.71
CA PHE A 161 -3.54 8.26 -9.66
C PHE A 161 -2.91 8.06 -11.06
N LEU A 162 -3.39 7.10 -11.84
CA LEU A 162 -2.93 6.87 -13.21
C LEU A 162 -3.33 8.02 -14.11
N SER A 163 -4.62 8.32 -14.22
CA SER A 163 -5.14 9.50 -14.90
C SER A 163 -6.58 9.80 -14.47
N PRO A 164 -6.91 11.06 -14.19
CA PRO A 164 -8.30 11.48 -14.01
C PRO A 164 -9.20 11.22 -15.22
N ASP A 165 -8.63 11.11 -16.42
CA ASP A 165 -9.36 10.84 -17.65
C ASP A 165 -9.93 9.42 -17.72
N ILE A 166 -9.46 8.52 -16.87
CA ILE A 166 -9.96 7.15 -16.81
C ILE A 166 -11.34 7.12 -16.16
N THR A 167 -11.50 7.76 -15.00
CA THR A 167 -12.78 7.78 -14.28
C THR A 167 -13.71 8.88 -14.78
N ARG A 168 -13.16 10.03 -15.21
CA ARG A 168 -13.87 11.23 -15.70
C ARG A 168 -14.96 11.74 -14.75
N GLN A 169 -14.85 11.43 -13.47
CA GLN A 169 -15.84 11.80 -12.47
C GLN A 169 -15.22 11.84 -11.08
N ASN A 170 -15.82 12.62 -10.19
CA ASN A 170 -15.37 12.64 -8.80
C ASN A 170 -15.80 11.37 -8.04
N TYR A 171 -15.22 11.16 -6.84
CA TYR A 171 -15.50 9.97 -6.03
C TYR A 171 -16.99 9.76 -5.72
N TRP A 172 -17.73 10.83 -5.45
CA TRP A 172 -19.15 10.71 -5.09
C TRP A 172 -20.01 10.25 -6.28
N ALA A 173 -19.72 10.77 -7.47
CA ALA A 173 -20.36 10.32 -8.71
C ALA A 173 -19.97 8.86 -9.02
N PHE A 174 -18.69 8.50 -8.88
CA PHE A 174 -18.21 7.12 -9.02
C PHE A 174 -18.91 6.17 -8.02
N ARG A 175 -18.99 6.58 -6.75
CA ARG A 175 -19.69 5.82 -5.72
C ARG A 175 -21.18 5.63 -6.06
N SER A 176 -21.87 6.67 -6.51
CA SER A 176 -23.29 6.59 -6.90
C SER A 176 -23.52 5.73 -8.14
N ARG A 177 -22.52 5.67 -9.05
CA ARG A 177 -22.61 4.86 -10.26
C ARG A 177 -22.46 3.36 -9.98
N TYR A 178 -21.53 2.97 -9.09
CA TYR A 178 -21.15 1.58 -8.87
C TYR A 178 -21.63 0.98 -7.56
N ALA A 179 -22.16 1.77 -6.63
CA ALA A 179 -22.73 1.27 -5.39
C ALA A 179 -24.24 1.44 -5.33
N ILE A 180 -24.91 0.47 -4.73
CA ILE A 180 -26.33 0.55 -4.38
C ILE A 180 -26.42 1.20 -3.01
N LEU A 181 -27.05 2.39 -2.96
CA LEU A 181 -27.09 3.24 -1.78
C LEU A 181 -28.48 3.25 -1.17
N VAL A 182 -28.57 3.01 0.13
CA VAL A 182 -29.80 3.14 0.91
C VAL A 182 -29.63 4.24 1.95
N ARG A 183 -30.59 5.17 1.98
CA ARG A 183 -30.64 6.21 2.99
C ARG A 183 -31.16 5.63 4.31
N ARG A 184 -30.38 5.75 5.36
CA ARG A 184 -30.81 5.44 6.72
C ARG A 184 -30.71 6.67 7.62
N ASN A 185 -31.73 6.86 8.41
CA ASN A 185 -31.78 7.93 9.42
C ASN A 185 -31.30 7.36 10.76
N PHE A 186 -30.27 8.01 11.33
CA PHE A 186 -29.77 7.75 12.67
C PHE A 186 -30.03 8.99 13.51
N GLY A 187 -31.23 9.05 14.14
CA GLY A 187 -31.69 10.25 14.81
C GLY A 187 -31.83 11.43 13.83
N ALA A 188 -31.23 12.56 14.15
CA ALA A 188 -31.25 13.77 13.31
C ALA A 188 -30.35 13.71 12.08
N ARG A 189 -29.52 12.67 11.91
CA ARG A 189 -28.57 12.55 10.80
C ARG A 189 -29.00 11.48 9.83
N ALA A 190 -29.10 11.85 8.54
CA ALA A 190 -29.31 10.91 7.45
C ALA A 190 -27.97 10.52 6.84
N THR A 191 -27.73 9.20 6.70
CA THR A 191 -26.48 8.66 6.10
C THR A 191 -26.83 7.70 4.97
N GLN A 192 -26.07 7.77 3.88
CA GLN A 192 -26.18 6.80 2.78
C GLN A 192 -25.26 5.60 3.05
N LEU A 193 -25.84 4.44 3.23
CA LEU A 193 -25.12 3.19 3.39
C LEU A 193 -25.00 2.45 2.05
N VAL A 194 -23.84 1.87 1.80
CA VAL A 194 -23.62 0.94 0.68
C VAL A 194 -24.17 -0.42 1.10
N VAL A 195 -25.16 -0.92 0.38
CA VAL A 195 -25.80 -2.23 0.62
C VAL A 195 -25.48 -3.25 -0.48
N GLY A 196 -24.85 -2.80 -1.56
CA GLY A 196 -24.46 -3.66 -2.67
C GLY A 196 -23.72 -2.88 -3.74
N PHE A 197 -23.41 -3.57 -4.84
CA PHE A 197 -22.70 -2.98 -5.99
C PHE A 197 -23.42 -3.32 -7.29
N GLN A 198 -23.27 -2.45 -8.27
CA GLN A 198 -23.91 -2.54 -9.59
C GLN A 198 -22.92 -2.17 -10.69
N ARG A 199 -23.26 -2.46 -11.95
CA ARG A 199 -22.45 -2.14 -13.14
C ARG A 199 -21.03 -2.69 -13.08
N LEU A 200 -20.82 -3.82 -12.41
CA LEU A 200 -19.48 -4.43 -12.25
C LEU A 200 -18.83 -4.80 -13.59
N PRO A 201 -19.56 -5.31 -14.62
CA PRO A 201 -18.95 -5.57 -15.93
C PRO A 201 -18.36 -4.32 -16.58
N GLU A 202 -19.04 -3.16 -16.48
CA GLU A 202 -18.55 -1.89 -16.98
C GLU A 202 -17.25 -1.48 -16.24
N LEU A 203 -17.23 -1.61 -14.91
CA LEU A 203 -16.05 -1.28 -14.13
C LEU A 203 -14.86 -2.19 -14.45
N ASN A 204 -15.12 -3.48 -14.65
CA ASN A 204 -14.10 -4.44 -15.05
C ASN A 204 -13.50 -4.08 -16.41
N THR A 205 -14.34 -3.71 -17.40
CA THR A 205 -13.87 -3.25 -18.71
C THR A 205 -12.92 -2.05 -18.58
N ILE A 206 -13.25 -1.07 -17.72
CA ILE A 206 -12.38 0.08 -17.47
C ILE A 206 -11.05 -0.38 -16.87
N ILE A 207 -11.07 -1.28 -15.89
CA ILE A 207 -9.85 -1.81 -15.26
C ILE A 207 -9.00 -2.53 -16.29
N ASP A 208 -9.59 -3.43 -17.09
CA ASP A 208 -8.89 -4.26 -18.06
C ASP A 208 -8.22 -3.44 -19.17
N GLN A 209 -8.85 -2.34 -19.60
CA GLN A 209 -8.27 -1.41 -20.58
C GLN A 209 -7.02 -0.67 -20.07
N HIS A 210 -6.84 -0.56 -18.75
CA HIS A 210 -5.76 0.22 -18.12
C HIS A 210 -4.85 -0.62 -17.24
N SER A 211 -4.97 -1.94 -17.29
CA SER A 211 -4.17 -2.86 -16.49
C SER A 211 -3.74 -4.09 -17.26
N TYR A 212 -2.62 -4.66 -16.81
CA TYR A 212 -2.17 -5.98 -17.24
C TYR A 212 -2.17 -6.92 -16.03
N ARG A 213 -2.82 -8.06 -16.16
CA ARG A 213 -2.95 -9.05 -15.09
C ARG A 213 -2.28 -10.35 -15.50
N VAL A 214 -1.44 -10.88 -14.61
CA VAL A 214 -0.81 -12.19 -14.75
C VAL A 214 -1.16 -13.03 -13.53
N LEU A 215 -1.68 -14.23 -13.73
CA LEU A 215 -1.91 -15.19 -12.66
C LEU A 215 -0.67 -16.06 -12.46
N LYS A 216 -0.47 -16.56 -11.25
CA LYS A 216 0.67 -17.45 -10.96
C LYS A 216 0.61 -18.75 -11.74
N GLU A 217 -0.58 -19.29 -11.91
CA GLU A 217 -0.86 -20.49 -12.68
C GLU A 217 -0.52 -20.37 -14.16
N ASP A 218 -0.54 -19.13 -14.72
CA ASP A 218 -0.22 -18.88 -16.13
C ASP A 218 1.29 -18.77 -16.39
N CYS A 219 2.10 -18.54 -15.37
CA CYS A 219 3.54 -18.21 -15.57
C CYS A 219 4.50 -19.00 -14.68
N LEU A 220 4.01 -19.80 -13.76
CA LEU A 220 4.83 -20.58 -12.84
C LEU A 220 4.32 -22.00 -12.76
N ASP A 221 5.19 -22.97 -13.02
CA ASP A 221 4.93 -24.38 -12.74
C ASP A 221 5.13 -24.62 -11.23
N LEU A 222 4.05 -24.49 -10.48
CA LEU A 222 4.04 -24.64 -9.04
C LEU A 222 3.30 -25.93 -8.65
N PRO A 223 3.79 -26.67 -7.65
CA PRO A 223 3.05 -27.78 -7.10
C PRO A 223 1.72 -27.31 -6.48
N GLU A 224 0.76 -28.21 -6.41
CA GLU A 224 -0.53 -27.93 -5.78
C GLU A 224 -0.35 -27.45 -4.33
N LYS A 225 -1.20 -26.51 -3.93
CA LYS A 225 -1.21 -26.01 -2.55
C LYS A 225 -1.78 -27.07 -1.61
N ILE A 226 -0.97 -27.57 -0.70
CA ILE A 226 -1.40 -28.47 0.35
C ILE A 226 -1.77 -27.67 1.61
N TYR A 227 -3.02 -27.77 2.03
CA TYR A 227 -3.50 -27.14 3.26
C TYR A 227 -3.51 -28.18 4.38
N THR A 228 -2.66 -28.03 5.37
CA THR A 228 -2.63 -28.89 6.55
C THR A 228 -3.12 -28.15 7.78
N LYS A 229 -3.93 -28.80 8.61
CA LYS A 229 -4.33 -28.27 9.92
C LYS A 229 -3.46 -28.92 11.00
N ARG A 230 -2.78 -28.11 11.80
CA ARG A 230 -2.09 -28.57 13.02
C ARG A 230 -2.92 -28.16 14.22
N PHE A 231 -3.33 -29.15 15.00
CA PHE A 231 -4.00 -28.92 16.28
C PHE A 231 -2.95 -28.86 17.36
N VAL A 232 -3.00 -27.80 18.17
CA VAL A 232 -2.10 -27.59 19.31
C VAL A 232 -2.97 -27.43 20.55
N SER A 233 -2.63 -28.18 21.60
CA SER A 233 -3.29 -28.05 22.90
C SER A 233 -2.76 -26.82 23.63
N LEU A 234 -3.66 -26.04 24.18
CA LEU A 234 -3.30 -24.93 25.07
C LEU A 234 -2.77 -25.46 26.40
N THR A 235 -1.87 -24.72 27.04
CA THR A 235 -1.44 -25.03 28.41
C THR A 235 -2.60 -24.86 29.39
N LYS A 236 -2.50 -25.46 30.58
CA LYS A 236 -3.55 -25.31 31.63
C LYS A 236 -3.79 -23.85 31.99
N GLU A 237 -2.74 -23.05 32.04
CA GLU A 237 -2.80 -21.59 32.30
C GLU A 237 -3.48 -20.83 31.18
N GLN A 238 -3.14 -21.15 29.92
CA GLN A 238 -3.81 -20.56 28.77
C GLN A 238 -5.31 -20.92 28.74
N VAL A 239 -5.67 -22.17 29.02
CA VAL A 239 -7.08 -22.61 29.09
C VAL A 239 -7.83 -21.79 30.14
N LYS A 240 -7.25 -21.68 31.36
CA LYS A 240 -7.84 -20.91 32.46
C LYS A 240 -8.06 -19.45 32.04
N ALA A 241 -7.00 -18.78 31.57
CA ALA A 241 -7.06 -17.38 31.14
C ALA A 241 -8.07 -17.16 29.99
N TYR A 242 -8.13 -18.11 29.04
CA TYR A 242 -9.08 -18.07 27.92
C TYR A 242 -10.53 -18.14 28.39
N GLU A 243 -10.85 -19.10 29.30
CA GLU A 243 -12.20 -19.25 29.80
C GLU A 243 -12.64 -18.06 30.69
N GLU A 244 -11.74 -17.54 31.51
CA GLU A 244 -12.00 -16.34 32.31
C GLU A 244 -12.29 -15.13 31.41
N MET A 245 -11.43 -14.88 30.41
CA MET A 245 -11.63 -13.79 29.44
C MET A 245 -12.93 -13.96 28.65
N ARG A 246 -13.26 -15.19 28.25
CA ARG A 246 -14.49 -15.50 27.54
C ARG A 246 -15.76 -15.25 28.35
N ARG A 247 -15.73 -15.59 29.65
CA ARG A 247 -16.91 -15.49 30.54
C ARG A 247 -17.07 -14.13 31.17
N PHE A 248 -15.97 -13.53 31.58
CA PHE A 248 -16.00 -12.33 32.43
C PHE A 248 -15.39 -11.09 31.73
N ASN A 249 -14.89 -11.22 30.52
CA ASN A 249 -14.13 -10.18 29.82
C ASN A 249 -12.90 -9.68 30.63
N MET A 250 -12.38 -10.53 31.53
CA MET A 250 -11.27 -10.22 32.42
C MET A 250 -10.54 -11.54 32.78
N THR A 251 -9.22 -11.48 32.91
CA THR A 251 -8.39 -12.55 33.45
C THR A 251 -7.18 -11.98 34.18
N GLN A 252 -6.52 -12.80 35.02
CA GLN A 252 -5.28 -12.44 35.67
C GLN A 252 -4.18 -13.44 35.28
N VAL A 253 -3.01 -12.93 34.92
CA VAL A 253 -1.80 -13.73 34.65
C VAL A 253 -0.64 -13.06 35.37
N ASP A 254 0.09 -13.87 36.18
CA ASP A 254 1.21 -13.42 37.00
C ASP A 254 0.87 -12.23 37.93
N GLY A 255 -0.36 -12.24 38.49
CA GLY A 255 -0.82 -11.18 39.38
C GLY A 255 -1.23 -9.86 38.71
N LYS A 256 -1.10 -9.77 37.41
CA LYS A 256 -1.52 -8.61 36.61
C LYS A 256 -2.83 -8.87 35.91
N THR A 257 -3.65 -7.84 35.76
CA THR A 257 -5.00 -7.93 35.19
C THR A 257 -5.01 -7.59 33.71
N MET A 258 -5.81 -8.31 32.92
CA MET A 258 -6.15 -8.01 31.54
C MET A 258 -7.66 -7.94 31.40
N THR A 259 -8.16 -6.82 30.91
CA THR A 259 -9.61 -6.57 30.73
C THR A 259 -9.99 -6.32 29.27
N SER A 260 -11.28 -6.42 29.00
CA SER A 260 -11.85 -6.12 27.69
C SER A 260 -13.14 -5.32 27.85
N LEU A 261 -13.17 -4.12 27.26
CA LEU A 261 -14.31 -3.19 27.31
C LEU A 261 -15.29 -3.37 26.14
N SER A 262 -14.97 -4.17 25.15
CA SER A 262 -15.80 -4.39 23.97
C SER A 262 -15.65 -5.81 23.41
N THR A 263 -16.67 -6.29 22.68
CA THR A 263 -16.61 -7.59 22.01
C THR A 263 -15.39 -7.74 21.07
N LEU A 264 -15.02 -6.68 20.38
CA LEU A 264 -13.84 -6.72 19.50
C LEU A 264 -12.55 -6.83 20.30
N SER A 265 -12.42 -6.09 21.40
CA SER A 265 -11.28 -6.21 22.30
C SER A 265 -11.21 -7.62 22.91
N ALA A 266 -12.34 -8.22 23.29
CA ALA A 266 -12.40 -9.57 23.81
C ALA A 266 -11.87 -10.60 22.81
N LEU A 267 -12.28 -10.51 21.53
CA LEU A 267 -11.79 -11.39 20.48
C LEU A 267 -10.28 -11.26 20.28
N ILE A 268 -9.75 -10.04 20.31
CA ILE A 268 -8.31 -9.80 20.20
C ILE A 268 -7.56 -10.41 21.39
N ARG A 269 -8.07 -10.22 22.62
CA ARG A 269 -7.47 -10.78 23.83
C ARG A 269 -7.49 -12.31 23.84
N LEU A 270 -8.61 -12.93 23.44
CA LEU A 270 -8.72 -14.37 23.29
C LEU A 270 -7.71 -14.92 22.27
N HIS A 271 -7.53 -14.23 21.16
CA HIS A 271 -6.52 -14.60 20.16
C HIS A 271 -5.09 -14.46 20.71
N GLN A 272 -4.78 -13.39 21.43
CA GLN A 272 -3.49 -13.20 22.10
C GLN A 272 -3.17 -14.35 23.08
N ILE A 273 -4.12 -14.73 23.94
CA ILE A 273 -3.99 -15.85 24.88
C ILE A 273 -3.70 -17.15 24.10
N SER A 274 -4.45 -17.43 23.04
CA SER A 274 -4.27 -18.62 22.21
C SER A 274 -2.89 -18.68 21.54
N CYS A 275 -2.30 -17.52 21.20
CA CYS A 275 -0.97 -17.42 20.60
C CYS A 275 0.17 -17.38 21.62
N GLY A 276 -0.13 -17.46 22.94
CA GLY A 276 0.87 -17.38 24.00
C GLY A 276 1.47 -15.98 24.19
N HIS A 277 0.80 -14.94 23.68
CA HIS A 277 1.19 -13.55 23.83
C HIS A 277 0.10 -12.76 24.57
N ILE A 278 0.45 -12.10 25.66
CA ILE A 278 -0.47 -11.33 26.48
C ILE A 278 0.09 -9.93 26.65
N THR A 279 -0.74 -8.91 26.37
CA THR A 279 -0.48 -7.53 26.75
C THR A 279 -1.38 -7.22 27.94
N LEU A 280 -0.80 -6.94 29.08
CA LEU A 280 -1.49 -6.63 30.32
C LEU A 280 -1.86 -5.14 30.37
N ASP A 281 -2.87 -4.79 31.17
CA ASP A 281 -3.38 -3.40 31.22
C ASP A 281 -2.43 -2.48 32.02
N ASP A 282 -1.55 -3.10 32.86
CA ASP A 282 -0.59 -2.39 33.73
C ASP A 282 0.81 -2.23 33.08
N GLY A 283 0.98 -2.58 31.82
CA GLY A 283 2.23 -2.43 31.04
C GLY A 283 3.20 -3.59 31.19
#